data_46283d00df58156bc952284b0d7506af
#
_entry.id   46283d00df58156bc952284b0d7506af
#
_cell.length_a   1.000
_cell.length_b   1.000
_cell.length_c   1.000
_cell.angle_alpha   90.00
_cell.angle_beta   90.00
_cell.angle_gamma   90.00
#
_symmetry.space_group_name_H-M   'P 1'
#
loop_
_entity.id
_entity.type
_entity.pdbx_description
1 polymer ?
#
loop_
_entity_poly.entity_id
_entity_poly.type
_entity_poly.pdbx_seq_one_letter_code
_entity_poly.pdbx_strand_id
1 'polypeptide(L)'
;MKEPYSFMVSFQLRREPGHHCGGSLIASDWVVTAAHCKGLMRPGRTQVRVGSLEKGKGGEVASIKRVVTHPGWRQRGGHGEQQSDIMLVQLDRKVSLQPIRVAADPGKVGQPTRVIGWGLVCEDGEDPACEPRQLQELDTVRVTDGKCSDLARGAELCTGDSRGRAASACNGDSGGPQIRMVAGRWELIGATSRDGDDYEDRRDGGAGCSTNPDGGPGVGIWTDVTHYRSWIDGIVGAELRNAS
;
A
#
# COMPACT_ATOMS: atom_id res chain seq x y z
N MET A 1 8.86 -16.11 -3.99
CA MET A 1 9.84 -15.02 -3.79
C MET A 1 11.03 -15.56 -3.01
N LYS A 2 12.26 -15.23 -3.39
CA LYS A 2 13.48 -15.77 -2.73
C LYS A 2 14.07 -14.83 -1.69
N GLU A 3 13.83 -13.52 -1.81
CA GLU A 3 14.34 -12.50 -0.88
C GLU A 3 13.25 -11.48 -0.54
N PRO A 4 13.21 -10.99 0.70
CA PRO A 4 12.24 -9.98 1.10
C PRO A 4 12.59 -8.62 0.50
N TYR A 5 11.58 -7.82 0.17
CA TYR A 5 11.77 -6.39 -0.06
C TYR A 5 12.06 -5.71 1.27
N SER A 6 13.28 -5.16 1.43
CA SER A 6 13.75 -4.58 2.71
C SER A 6 12.83 -3.48 3.26
N PHE A 7 12.15 -2.78 2.37
CA PHE A 7 11.25 -1.66 2.69
C PHE A 7 9.80 -2.07 2.94
N MET A 8 9.44 -3.34 2.71
CA MET A 8 8.05 -3.78 2.91
C MET A 8 7.68 -3.79 4.39
N VAL A 9 6.53 -3.21 4.71
CA VAL A 9 6.05 -3.05 6.08
C VAL A 9 4.73 -3.76 6.28
N SER A 10 4.59 -4.42 7.45
CA SER A 10 3.36 -5.00 7.95
C SER A 10 2.97 -4.35 9.28
N PHE A 11 1.78 -3.77 9.34
CA PHE A 11 1.17 -3.29 10.58
C PHE A 11 0.34 -4.40 11.21
N GLN A 12 0.65 -4.73 12.47
CA GLN A 12 0.11 -5.89 13.19
C GLN A 12 -0.39 -5.48 14.57
N LEU A 13 -1.60 -5.91 14.94
CA LEU A 13 -2.08 -5.71 16.30
C LEU A 13 -1.39 -6.69 17.26
N ARG A 14 -0.92 -6.21 18.41
CA ARG A 14 -0.19 -7.06 19.39
C ARG A 14 -1.04 -8.14 20.04
N ARG A 15 -2.35 -7.91 20.18
CA ARG A 15 -3.29 -8.85 20.82
C ARG A 15 -3.95 -9.81 19.83
N GLU A 16 -4.00 -9.42 18.57
CA GLU A 16 -4.51 -10.22 17.47
C GLU A 16 -3.42 -10.26 16.41
N PRO A 17 -2.44 -11.18 16.57
CA PRO A 17 -1.29 -11.23 15.67
C PRO A 17 -1.76 -11.62 14.27
N GLY A 18 -1.90 -10.62 13.41
CA GLY A 18 -2.29 -10.70 12.01
C GLY A 18 -1.81 -9.47 11.27
N HIS A 19 -1.63 -9.62 9.99
CA HIS A 19 -1.38 -8.50 9.08
C HIS A 19 -2.69 -7.79 8.78
N HIS A 20 -2.73 -6.47 8.91
CA HIS A 20 -3.94 -5.68 8.66
C HIS A 20 -3.76 -4.65 7.56
N CYS A 21 -2.60 -4.01 7.50
CA CYS A 21 -2.25 -3.03 6.48
C CYS A 21 -0.76 -3.16 6.15
N GLY A 22 -0.44 -2.85 4.92
CA GLY A 22 0.92 -2.70 4.43
C GLY A 22 1.44 -1.28 4.58
N GLY A 23 2.70 -1.08 4.21
CA GLY A 23 3.36 0.21 4.13
C GLY A 23 4.72 0.09 3.49
N SER A 24 5.37 1.24 3.27
CA SER A 24 6.71 1.32 2.69
C SER A 24 7.64 2.11 3.60
N LEU A 25 8.76 1.52 3.99
CA LEU A 25 9.83 2.24 4.68
C LEU A 25 10.48 3.23 3.71
N ILE A 26 10.38 4.53 3.97
CA ILE A 26 10.92 5.61 3.13
C ILE A 26 12.12 6.33 3.76
N ALA A 27 12.34 6.16 5.04
CA ALA A 27 13.54 6.55 5.78
C ALA A 27 13.75 5.53 6.91
N SER A 28 14.89 5.58 7.61
CA SER A 28 15.23 4.58 8.62
C SER A 28 14.22 4.42 9.76
N ASP A 29 13.38 5.43 10.00
CA ASP A 29 12.34 5.46 11.04
C ASP A 29 11.02 6.05 10.54
N TRP A 30 10.81 6.13 9.20
CA TRP A 30 9.57 6.62 8.62
C TRP A 30 8.97 5.66 7.60
N VAL A 31 7.68 5.44 7.74
CA VAL A 31 6.86 4.60 6.86
C VAL A 31 5.76 5.44 6.24
N VAL A 32 5.53 5.30 4.94
CA VAL A 32 4.32 5.79 4.26
C VAL A 32 3.31 4.66 4.12
N THR A 33 2.04 4.97 4.34
CA THR A 33 0.91 4.04 4.24
C THR A 33 -0.39 4.80 3.96
N ALA A 34 -1.51 4.09 3.80
CA ALA A 34 -2.82 4.69 3.55
C ALA A 34 -3.43 5.30 4.82
N ALA A 35 -4.10 6.44 4.68
CA ALA A 35 -4.74 7.12 5.81
C ALA A 35 -5.98 6.38 6.34
N HIS A 36 -6.67 5.60 5.50
CA HIS A 36 -7.80 4.78 5.96
C HIS A 36 -7.37 3.71 6.98
N CYS A 37 -6.10 3.31 7.00
CA CYS A 37 -5.53 2.41 8.02
C CYS A 37 -5.38 3.06 9.41
N LYS A 38 -5.64 4.36 9.57
CA LYS A 38 -5.39 5.13 10.81
C LYS A 38 -6.00 4.51 12.07
N GLY A 39 -7.16 3.87 11.95
CA GLY A 39 -7.83 3.22 13.09
C GLY A 39 -7.00 2.12 13.76
N LEU A 40 -6.09 1.51 12.99
CA LEU A 40 -5.16 0.46 13.43
C LEU A 40 -3.85 1.02 13.99
N MET A 41 -3.51 2.28 13.68
CA MET A 41 -2.21 2.88 14.01
C MET A 41 -2.18 3.45 15.44
N ARG A 42 -2.11 2.56 16.42
CA ARG A 42 -2.18 2.91 17.86
C ARG A 42 -0.84 2.64 18.55
N PRO A 43 -0.13 3.69 19.04
CA PRO A 43 1.06 3.51 19.88
C PRO A 43 0.79 2.53 21.03
N GLY A 44 1.73 1.60 21.25
CA GLY A 44 1.60 0.56 22.27
C GLY A 44 0.70 -0.63 21.94
N ARG A 45 -0.21 -0.51 20.96
CA ARG A 45 -1.10 -1.61 20.53
C ARG A 45 -0.73 -2.22 19.18
N THR A 46 -0.08 -1.45 18.33
CA THR A 46 0.36 -1.88 17.01
C THR A 46 1.86 -2.03 16.98
N GLN A 47 2.33 -3.15 16.48
CA GLN A 47 3.73 -3.35 16.12
C GLN A 47 3.91 -3.19 14.61
N VAL A 48 5.09 -2.77 14.20
CA VAL A 48 5.48 -2.53 12.82
C VAL A 48 6.61 -3.49 12.48
N ARG A 49 6.34 -4.44 11.59
CA ARG A 49 7.35 -5.39 11.10
C ARG A 49 7.85 -4.92 9.74
N VAL A 50 9.16 -4.81 9.58
CA VAL A 50 9.81 -4.27 8.38
C VAL A 50 10.70 -5.32 7.76
N GLY A 51 10.69 -5.46 6.43
CA GLY A 51 11.61 -6.29 5.65
C GLY A 51 11.46 -7.80 5.88
N SER A 52 10.26 -8.26 6.15
CA SER A 52 10.00 -9.69 6.30
C SER A 52 9.47 -10.32 5.02
N LEU A 53 9.81 -11.59 4.80
CA LEU A 53 9.18 -12.42 3.77
C LEU A 53 7.90 -13.09 4.30
N GLU A 54 7.86 -13.41 5.59
CA GLU A 54 6.69 -14.02 6.23
C GLU A 54 5.99 -13.02 7.13
N LYS A 55 4.65 -12.94 7.06
CA LYS A 55 3.90 -11.96 7.84
C LYS A 55 4.08 -12.06 9.36
N GLY A 56 4.41 -13.24 9.88
CA GLY A 56 4.51 -13.51 11.33
C GLY A 56 5.92 -13.53 11.91
N LYS A 57 6.98 -13.62 11.08
CA LYS A 57 8.37 -13.78 11.58
C LYS A 57 9.40 -13.13 10.64
N GLY A 58 10.62 -12.95 11.14
CA GLY A 58 11.71 -12.32 10.39
C GLY A 58 11.59 -10.81 10.38
N GLY A 59 12.47 -10.16 9.61
CA GLY A 59 12.58 -8.70 9.55
C GLY A 59 12.90 -8.05 10.90
N GLU A 60 12.74 -6.74 10.97
CA GLU A 60 12.86 -5.97 12.20
C GLU A 60 11.49 -5.54 12.72
N VAL A 61 11.31 -5.51 14.05
CA VAL A 61 10.07 -5.08 14.70
C VAL A 61 10.32 -3.79 15.46
N ALA A 62 9.49 -2.78 15.21
CA ALA A 62 9.47 -1.51 15.91
C ALA A 62 8.06 -1.22 16.43
N SER A 63 7.90 -0.15 17.20
CA SER A 63 6.61 0.39 17.64
C SER A 63 6.32 1.71 16.93
N ILE A 64 5.08 2.18 17.01
CA ILE A 64 4.69 3.49 16.51
C ILE A 64 5.03 4.54 17.55
N LYS A 65 5.84 5.54 17.16
CA LYS A 65 6.10 6.74 17.95
C LYS A 65 4.99 7.78 17.72
N ARG A 66 4.67 8.08 16.48
CA ARG A 66 3.59 9.00 16.10
C ARG A 66 3.07 8.73 14.70
N VAL A 67 1.89 9.27 14.41
CA VAL A 67 1.21 9.18 13.12
C VAL A 67 0.92 10.60 12.62
N VAL A 68 1.18 10.86 11.35
CA VAL A 68 0.90 12.13 10.68
C VAL A 68 0.01 11.85 9.48
N THR A 69 -1.29 12.07 9.63
CA THR A 69 -2.26 11.94 8.53
C THR A 69 -2.21 13.20 7.67
N HIS A 70 -2.28 13.06 6.35
CA HIS A 70 -2.35 14.23 5.46
C HIS A 70 -3.57 15.10 5.79
N PRO A 71 -3.45 16.44 5.88
CA PRO A 71 -4.53 17.32 6.31
C PRO A 71 -5.73 17.32 5.34
N GLY A 72 -5.50 16.95 4.09
CA GLY A 72 -6.54 16.78 3.06
C GLY A 72 -7.28 15.45 3.11
N TRP A 73 -6.91 14.53 4.02
CA TRP A 73 -7.58 13.24 4.13
C TRP A 73 -9.08 13.42 4.40
N ARG A 74 -9.88 12.84 3.53
CA ARG A 74 -11.34 12.75 3.68
C ARG A 74 -11.80 11.38 3.18
N GLN A 75 -12.59 10.70 4.00
CA GLN A 75 -13.33 9.52 3.60
C GLN A 75 -14.77 9.96 3.33
N ARG A 76 -15.20 9.91 2.10
CA ARG A 76 -16.62 10.10 1.74
C ARG A 76 -17.30 8.74 1.76
N GLY A 77 -18.48 8.67 2.37
CA GLY A 77 -19.19 7.46 2.79
C GLY A 77 -19.19 6.30 1.78
N GLY A 78 -19.08 5.08 2.29
CA GLY A 78 -19.03 3.87 1.50
C GLY A 78 -17.69 3.63 0.83
N HIS A 79 -17.71 2.99 -0.33
CA HIS A 79 -16.52 2.69 -1.14
C HIS A 79 -16.11 3.87 -2.06
N GLY A 80 -16.72 5.04 -1.91
CA GLY A 80 -16.52 6.22 -2.76
C GLY A 80 -15.20 6.97 -2.54
N GLU A 81 -15.03 8.07 -3.26
CA GLU A 81 -13.83 8.92 -3.31
C GLU A 81 -13.10 9.06 -1.98
N GLN A 82 -11.89 8.57 -1.92
CA GLN A 82 -10.95 8.82 -0.84
C GLN A 82 -10.00 9.94 -1.28
N GLN A 83 -10.04 11.09 -0.61
CA GLN A 83 -9.14 12.18 -0.94
C GLN A 83 -7.92 12.15 -0.03
N SER A 84 -6.72 12.25 -0.64
CA SER A 84 -5.45 12.29 0.08
C SER A 84 -5.30 11.11 1.06
N ASP A 85 -5.58 9.89 0.58
CA ASP A 85 -5.48 8.67 1.38
C ASP A 85 -4.02 8.29 1.66
N ILE A 86 -3.34 9.14 2.40
CA ILE A 86 -1.93 9.00 2.74
C ILE A 86 -1.64 9.45 4.18
N MET A 87 -0.80 8.71 4.87
CA MET A 87 -0.26 9.09 6.17
C MET A 87 1.18 8.60 6.34
N LEU A 88 1.91 9.27 7.22
CA LEU A 88 3.23 8.88 7.66
C LEU A 88 3.18 8.33 9.07
N VAL A 89 3.95 7.27 9.30
CA VAL A 89 4.13 6.64 10.61
C VAL A 89 5.59 6.74 10.98
N GLN A 90 5.91 7.41 12.08
CA GLN A 90 7.25 7.42 12.65
C GLN A 90 7.40 6.24 13.60
N LEU A 91 8.48 5.49 13.41
CA LEU A 91 8.87 4.39 14.28
C LEU A 91 9.53 4.93 15.56
N ASP A 92 9.47 4.19 16.65
CA ASP A 92 10.09 4.51 17.93
C ASP A 92 11.63 4.37 17.90
N ARG A 93 12.17 3.73 16.89
CA ARG A 93 13.61 3.56 16.64
C ARG A 93 13.90 3.49 15.13
N LYS A 94 15.15 3.76 14.79
CA LYS A 94 15.65 3.48 13.44
C LYS A 94 15.80 1.98 13.22
N VAL A 95 15.47 1.52 12.03
CA VAL A 95 15.73 0.16 11.56
C VAL A 95 16.94 0.17 10.63
N SER A 96 17.65 -0.96 10.53
CA SER A 96 18.87 -1.07 9.72
C SER A 96 18.61 -1.40 8.25
N LEU A 97 17.35 -1.64 7.92
CA LEU A 97 16.90 -2.03 6.59
C LEU A 97 16.92 -0.86 5.61
N GLN A 98 17.16 -1.17 4.33
CA GLN A 98 17.22 -0.15 3.27
C GLN A 98 15.83 0.37 2.91
N PRO A 99 15.57 1.68 3.05
CA PRO A 99 14.34 2.31 2.59
C PRO A 99 14.22 2.28 1.07
N ILE A 100 12.99 2.34 0.57
CA ILE A 100 12.70 2.59 -0.85
C ILE A 100 12.66 4.10 -1.10
N ARG A 101 13.20 4.52 -2.24
CA ARG A 101 13.07 5.91 -2.70
C ARG A 101 11.67 6.15 -3.27
N VAL A 102 11.09 7.31 -2.97
CA VAL A 102 9.92 7.81 -3.71
C VAL A 102 10.39 8.25 -5.10
N ALA A 103 9.71 7.77 -6.13
CA ALA A 103 10.02 8.12 -7.53
C ALA A 103 9.81 9.62 -7.78
N ALA A 104 10.47 10.14 -8.82
CA ALA A 104 10.31 11.54 -9.22
C ALA A 104 8.92 11.82 -9.84
N ASP A 105 8.33 10.81 -10.48
CA ASP A 105 7.03 10.85 -11.16
C ASP A 105 6.35 9.46 -11.09
N PRO A 106 5.03 9.38 -11.28
CA PRO A 106 4.29 8.12 -11.18
C PRO A 106 4.50 7.15 -12.36
N GLY A 107 5.21 7.57 -13.38
CA GLY A 107 5.34 6.83 -14.63
C GLY A 107 4.21 7.07 -15.61
N LYS A 108 4.42 6.62 -16.85
CA LYS A 108 3.46 6.79 -17.97
C LYS A 108 2.53 5.58 -18.08
N VAL A 109 1.36 5.79 -18.67
CA VAL A 109 0.48 4.70 -19.11
C VAL A 109 1.26 3.71 -19.98
N GLY A 110 1.05 2.42 -19.75
CA GLY A 110 1.76 1.31 -20.40
C GLY A 110 3.06 0.88 -19.70
N GLN A 111 3.54 1.63 -18.72
CA GLN A 111 4.76 1.23 -17.99
C GLN A 111 4.48 0.08 -17.01
N PRO A 112 5.36 -0.93 -16.97
CA PRO A 112 5.29 -2.01 -15.98
C PRO A 112 5.45 -1.48 -14.55
N THR A 113 4.64 -2.01 -13.66
CA THR A 113 4.66 -1.74 -12.23
C THR A 113 4.46 -3.05 -11.47
N ARG A 114 4.54 -3.03 -10.14
CA ARG A 114 4.34 -4.20 -9.29
C ARG A 114 3.72 -3.78 -7.97
N VAL A 115 2.69 -4.50 -7.54
CA VAL A 115 2.20 -4.47 -6.16
C VAL A 115 2.77 -5.64 -5.38
N ILE A 116 3.06 -5.42 -4.11
CA ILE A 116 3.55 -6.45 -3.18
C ILE A 116 2.82 -6.34 -1.85
N GLY A 117 2.44 -7.48 -1.26
CA GLY A 117 1.72 -7.49 0.00
C GLY A 117 1.38 -8.88 0.53
N TRP A 118 0.63 -8.91 1.62
CA TRP A 118 0.09 -10.12 2.25
C TRP A 118 -1.44 -10.11 2.25
N GLY A 119 -2.05 -9.36 1.34
CA GLY A 119 -3.49 -9.36 1.13
C GLY A 119 -4.02 -10.71 0.66
N LEU A 120 -5.33 -10.86 0.73
CA LEU A 120 -6.01 -12.08 0.27
C LEU A 120 -5.65 -12.39 -1.19
N VAL A 121 -5.53 -13.66 -1.50
CA VAL A 121 -5.19 -14.16 -2.85
C VAL A 121 -6.38 -14.83 -3.55
N CYS A 122 -7.54 -14.81 -2.95
CA CYS A 122 -8.81 -15.28 -3.52
C CYS A 122 -10.02 -14.57 -2.90
N GLU A 123 -11.20 -14.78 -3.48
CA GLU A 123 -12.44 -14.06 -3.14
C GLU A 123 -13.06 -14.47 -1.80
N ASP A 124 -12.86 -15.72 -1.38
CA ASP A 124 -13.40 -16.21 -0.10
C ASP A 124 -12.53 -15.74 1.06
N GLY A 125 -12.89 -14.60 1.64
CA GLY A 125 -12.17 -14.02 2.78
C GLY A 125 -12.24 -14.83 4.08
N GLU A 126 -13.11 -15.83 4.15
CA GLU A 126 -13.23 -16.75 5.30
C GLU A 126 -12.38 -18.02 5.12
N ASP A 127 -11.94 -18.34 3.89
CA ASP A 127 -11.04 -19.46 3.65
C ASP A 127 -9.60 -19.09 4.09
N PRO A 128 -9.03 -19.78 5.10
CA PRO A 128 -7.65 -19.55 5.53
C PRO A 128 -6.60 -19.78 4.41
N ALA A 129 -6.94 -20.52 3.36
CA ALA A 129 -6.07 -20.72 2.21
C ALA A 129 -5.91 -19.44 1.37
N CYS A 130 -6.87 -18.51 1.45
CA CYS A 130 -6.80 -17.20 0.82
C CYS A 130 -5.84 -16.23 1.52
N GLU A 131 -5.44 -16.51 2.77
CA GLU A 131 -4.48 -15.71 3.51
C GLU A 131 -3.03 -16.19 3.30
N PRO A 132 -2.21 -15.53 2.47
CA PRO A 132 -0.84 -15.96 2.26
C PRO A 132 0.01 -15.75 3.51
N ARG A 133 0.84 -16.73 3.84
CA ARG A 133 1.87 -16.59 4.88
C ARG A 133 3.09 -15.83 4.38
N GLN A 134 3.43 -16.06 3.12
CA GLN A 134 4.56 -15.41 2.45
C GLN A 134 4.11 -14.21 1.64
N LEU A 135 4.97 -13.20 1.58
CA LEU A 135 4.79 -12.02 0.77
C LEU A 135 4.53 -12.39 -0.69
N GLN A 136 3.48 -11.83 -1.26
CA GLN A 136 3.06 -12.03 -2.64
C GLN A 136 3.49 -10.84 -3.49
N GLU A 137 3.58 -11.05 -4.80
CA GLU A 137 3.82 -10.01 -5.80
C GLU A 137 2.93 -10.22 -7.02
N LEU A 138 2.38 -9.13 -7.54
CA LEU A 138 1.61 -9.11 -8.77
C LEU A 138 2.20 -8.07 -9.71
N ASP A 139 2.60 -8.52 -10.90
CA ASP A 139 3.02 -7.61 -11.96
C ASP A 139 1.80 -6.92 -12.55
N THR A 140 1.83 -5.61 -12.56
CA THR A 140 0.78 -4.73 -13.02
C THR A 140 1.32 -3.79 -14.11
N VAL A 141 0.45 -2.98 -14.68
CA VAL A 141 0.81 -1.95 -15.66
C VAL A 141 0.01 -0.68 -15.37
N ARG A 142 0.64 0.48 -15.54
CA ARG A 142 -0.10 1.75 -15.51
C ARG A 142 -1.14 1.75 -16.63
N VAL A 143 -2.40 1.95 -16.28
CA VAL A 143 -3.49 2.12 -17.25
C VAL A 143 -4.02 3.56 -17.23
N THR A 144 -4.85 3.91 -18.19
CA THR A 144 -5.48 5.24 -18.23
C THR A 144 -6.40 5.42 -17.02
N ASP A 145 -6.46 6.62 -16.46
CA ASP A 145 -7.28 6.94 -15.28
C ASP A 145 -8.77 6.58 -15.45
N GLY A 146 -9.28 6.64 -16.69
CA GLY A 146 -10.67 6.27 -16.99
C GLY A 146 -10.98 4.77 -16.93
N LYS A 147 -9.99 3.93 -16.60
CA LYS A 147 -10.22 2.51 -16.30
C LYS A 147 -10.58 2.24 -14.84
N CYS A 148 -10.31 3.21 -13.97
CA CYS A 148 -10.67 3.15 -12.57
C CYS A 148 -11.82 4.12 -12.29
N SER A 149 -12.84 3.65 -11.57
CA SER A 149 -13.98 4.45 -11.14
C SER A 149 -13.58 5.39 -10.01
N ASP A 150 -14.16 6.58 -9.96
CA ASP A 150 -13.99 7.58 -8.88
C ASP A 150 -12.53 7.92 -8.53
N LEU A 151 -11.65 7.87 -9.52
CA LEU A 151 -10.22 8.19 -9.34
C LEU A 151 -10.00 9.71 -9.23
N ALA A 152 -9.34 10.16 -8.18
CA ALA A 152 -8.90 11.55 -8.00
C ALA A 152 -7.71 11.87 -8.90
N ARG A 153 -7.97 12.43 -10.10
CA ARG A 153 -6.95 12.70 -11.11
C ARG A 153 -5.80 13.57 -10.57
N GLY A 154 -4.58 13.13 -10.86
CA GLY A 154 -3.36 13.82 -10.44
C GLY A 154 -2.93 13.56 -9.01
N ALA A 155 -3.75 12.89 -8.19
CA ALA A 155 -3.43 12.50 -6.82
C ALA A 155 -3.51 10.98 -6.60
N GLU A 156 -4.04 10.25 -7.59
CA GLU A 156 -4.17 8.80 -7.55
C GLU A 156 -3.72 8.17 -8.87
N LEU A 157 -3.42 6.89 -8.82
CA LEU A 157 -2.95 6.07 -9.93
C LEU A 157 -3.91 4.91 -10.18
N CYS A 158 -4.22 4.66 -11.46
CA CYS A 158 -4.88 3.45 -11.89
C CYS A 158 -3.86 2.46 -12.46
N THR A 159 -3.87 1.22 -11.99
CA THR A 159 -3.12 0.13 -12.61
C THR A 159 -4.00 -1.08 -12.84
N GLY A 160 -3.65 -1.88 -13.84
CA GLY A 160 -4.31 -3.14 -14.15
C GLY A 160 -3.34 -4.32 -14.10
N ASP A 161 -3.85 -5.55 -14.06
CA ASP A 161 -3.00 -6.73 -14.18
C ASP A 161 -2.29 -6.76 -15.54
N SER A 162 -0.98 -6.98 -15.54
CA SER A 162 -0.15 -6.94 -16.75
C SER A 162 -0.44 -8.07 -17.73
N ARG A 163 -1.11 -9.13 -17.29
CA ARG A 163 -1.52 -10.29 -18.09
C ARG A 163 -3.00 -10.28 -18.46
N GLY A 164 -3.72 -9.22 -18.08
CA GLY A 164 -5.15 -9.08 -18.37
C GLY A 164 -6.06 -10.02 -17.56
N ARG A 165 -5.57 -10.54 -16.42
CA ARG A 165 -6.39 -11.38 -15.53
C ARG A 165 -7.25 -10.49 -14.62
N ALA A 166 -8.33 -11.04 -14.07
CA ALA A 166 -9.11 -10.42 -13.01
C ALA A 166 -8.33 -10.50 -11.68
N ALA A 167 -7.25 -9.73 -11.55
CA ALA A 167 -6.37 -9.73 -10.39
C ALA A 167 -5.91 -8.31 -10.05
N SER A 168 -5.99 -7.95 -8.77
CA SER A 168 -5.57 -6.65 -8.23
C SER A 168 -5.06 -6.83 -6.79
N ALA A 169 -4.72 -5.72 -6.12
CA ALA A 169 -4.53 -5.73 -4.67
C ALA A 169 -5.85 -6.05 -3.96
N CYS A 170 -5.77 -6.67 -2.79
CA CYS A 170 -6.93 -7.13 -2.05
C CYS A 170 -6.89 -6.74 -0.57
N ASN A 171 -7.90 -7.17 0.20
CA ASN A 171 -7.99 -6.94 1.64
C ASN A 171 -6.69 -7.38 2.34
N GLY A 172 -6.08 -6.47 3.08
CA GLY A 172 -4.75 -6.64 3.68
C GLY A 172 -3.62 -5.91 2.92
N ASP A 173 -3.75 -5.63 1.62
CA ASP A 173 -2.73 -4.88 0.88
C ASP A 173 -2.80 -3.37 1.11
N SER A 174 -3.85 -2.86 1.75
CA SER A 174 -4.07 -1.45 2.07
C SER A 174 -2.81 -0.75 2.58
N GLY A 175 -2.42 0.35 1.95
CA GLY A 175 -1.22 1.12 2.28
C GLY A 175 0.09 0.49 1.82
N GLY A 176 0.06 -0.75 1.31
CA GLY A 176 1.22 -1.43 0.73
C GLY A 176 1.73 -0.77 -0.55
N PRO A 177 2.97 -1.08 -0.95
CA PRO A 177 3.64 -0.39 -2.04
C PRO A 177 3.18 -0.81 -3.43
N GLN A 178 2.98 0.19 -4.30
CA GLN A 178 3.04 0.06 -5.75
C GLN A 178 4.38 0.60 -6.21
N ILE A 179 5.16 -0.22 -6.89
CA ILE A 179 6.53 0.08 -7.27
C ILE A 179 6.75 -0.03 -8.78
N ARG A 180 7.75 0.68 -9.29
CA ARG A 180 8.23 0.52 -10.66
C ARG A 180 9.75 0.47 -10.73
N MET A 181 10.28 -0.13 -11.78
CA MET A 181 11.71 -0.20 -12.03
C MET A 181 12.19 1.08 -12.72
N VAL A 182 13.16 1.77 -12.12
CA VAL A 182 13.81 2.97 -12.67
C VAL A 182 15.31 2.76 -12.63
N ALA A 183 15.95 2.76 -13.78
CA ALA A 183 17.41 2.58 -13.90
C ALA A 183 17.95 1.39 -13.07
N GLY A 184 17.25 0.25 -13.12
CA GLY A 184 17.65 -0.97 -12.43
C GLY A 184 17.34 -1.02 -10.93
N ARG A 185 16.56 -0.07 -10.40
CA ARG A 185 16.16 -0.02 -8.99
C ARG A 185 14.66 0.13 -8.85
N TRP A 186 14.09 -0.52 -7.84
CA TRP A 186 12.71 -0.30 -7.46
C TRP A 186 12.54 1.08 -6.82
N GLU A 187 11.54 1.82 -7.27
CA GLU A 187 11.11 3.08 -6.68
C GLU A 187 9.60 3.04 -6.39
N LEU A 188 9.22 3.67 -5.29
CA LEU A 188 7.84 3.76 -4.83
C LEU A 188 7.08 4.80 -5.65
N ILE A 189 5.93 4.41 -6.21
CA ILE A 189 5.04 5.30 -6.93
C ILE A 189 3.68 5.46 -6.26
N GLY A 190 3.22 4.45 -5.50
CA GLY A 190 1.89 4.47 -4.92
C GLY A 190 1.76 3.72 -3.62
N ALA A 191 0.72 4.03 -2.86
CA ALA A 191 0.24 3.29 -1.70
C ALA A 191 -1.15 2.75 -2.00
N THR A 192 -1.40 1.46 -1.76
CA THR A 192 -2.69 0.80 -2.02
C THR A 192 -3.81 1.52 -1.29
N SER A 193 -4.81 1.99 -2.03
CA SER A 193 -5.96 2.71 -1.47
C SER A 193 -7.23 1.87 -1.51
N ARG A 194 -7.67 1.49 -2.71
CA ARG A 194 -8.91 0.76 -2.90
C ARG A 194 -8.95 0.02 -4.24
N ASP A 195 -10.02 -0.73 -4.41
CA ASP A 195 -10.36 -1.33 -5.69
C ASP A 195 -10.62 -0.25 -6.75
N GLY A 196 -10.38 -0.57 -8.00
CA GLY A 196 -10.58 0.34 -9.13
C GLY A 196 -11.89 0.13 -9.86
N ASP A 197 -12.64 -0.90 -9.52
CA ASP A 197 -13.91 -1.22 -10.16
C ASP A 197 -15.09 -0.52 -9.46
N ASP A 198 -16.18 -0.34 -10.20
CA ASP A 198 -17.44 0.20 -9.67
C ASP A 198 -18.23 -0.90 -8.97
N TYR A 199 -18.06 -1.02 -7.66
CA TYR A 199 -18.54 -2.13 -6.85
C TYR A 199 -19.88 -1.94 -6.16
N GLU A 200 -20.72 -1.05 -6.63
CA GLU A 200 -22.07 -0.96 -6.07
C GLU A 200 -22.91 -2.26 -6.20
N ASP A 201 -22.48 -3.20 -7.05
CA ASP A 201 -23.19 -4.44 -7.34
C ASP A 201 -22.72 -5.69 -6.60
N ARG A 202 -21.81 -5.59 -5.61
CA ARG A 202 -21.43 -6.75 -4.80
C ARG A 202 -22.52 -7.15 -3.80
N ARG A 203 -23.50 -7.85 -4.28
CA ARG A 203 -24.59 -8.40 -3.46
C ARG A 203 -24.27 -9.76 -2.85
N ASP A 204 -23.13 -10.35 -3.19
CA ASP A 204 -22.75 -11.72 -2.82
C ASP A 204 -21.73 -11.82 -1.69
N GLY A 205 -21.27 -10.68 -1.13
CA GLY A 205 -20.36 -10.65 0.03
C GLY A 205 -18.92 -11.10 -0.25
N GLY A 206 -18.53 -11.24 -1.50
CA GLY A 206 -17.15 -11.55 -1.88
C GLY A 206 -16.16 -10.47 -1.43
N ALA A 207 -14.89 -10.83 -1.22
CA ALA A 207 -13.83 -9.93 -0.78
C ALA A 207 -13.50 -8.83 -1.80
N GLY A 208 -13.95 -9.01 -3.02
CA GLY A 208 -13.88 -8.00 -4.04
C GLY A 208 -12.52 -7.72 -4.64
N CYS A 209 -11.68 -8.70 -4.71
CA CYS A 209 -10.28 -8.52 -5.04
C CYS A 209 -9.92 -8.87 -6.48
N SER A 210 -10.79 -9.54 -7.21
CA SER A 210 -10.45 -10.10 -8.51
C SER A 210 -11.52 -9.95 -9.56
N THR A 211 -12.70 -9.54 -9.19
CA THR A 211 -13.81 -9.56 -10.12
C THR A 211 -14.10 -8.22 -10.75
N ASN A 212 -13.75 -8.11 -12.00
CA ASN A 212 -14.52 -7.30 -12.91
C ASN A 212 -15.70 -8.19 -13.36
N PRO A 213 -16.96 -7.87 -13.03
CA PRO A 213 -18.12 -8.68 -13.40
C PRO A 213 -18.25 -8.92 -14.92
N ASP A 214 -17.64 -8.06 -15.72
CA ASP A 214 -17.59 -8.19 -17.18
C ASP A 214 -16.40 -9.05 -17.67
N GLY A 215 -15.63 -9.69 -16.75
CA GLY A 215 -14.48 -10.53 -17.08
C GLY A 215 -13.27 -9.76 -17.62
N GLY A 216 -13.22 -8.46 -17.42
CA GLY A 216 -12.09 -7.61 -17.78
C GLY A 216 -10.91 -7.75 -16.82
N PRO A 217 -9.77 -7.12 -17.13
CA PRO A 217 -8.61 -7.08 -16.23
C PRO A 217 -8.97 -6.42 -14.91
N GLY A 218 -8.54 -7.01 -13.79
CA GLY A 218 -8.64 -6.38 -12.48
C GLY A 218 -7.86 -5.06 -12.47
N VAL A 219 -8.47 -4.02 -11.93
CA VAL A 219 -7.88 -2.70 -11.78
C VAL A 219 -7.87 -2.29 -10.31
N GLY A 220 -6.92 -1.44 -9.94
CA GLY A 220 -6.82 -0.94 -8.58
C GLY A 220 -6.38 0.51 -8.55
N ILE A 221 -6.73 1.19 -7.45
CA ILE A 221 -6.41 2.59 -7.20
C ILE A 221 -5.37 2.68 -6.08
N TRP A 222 -4.31 3.41 -6.38
CA TRP A 222 -3.26 3.76 -5.42
C TRP A 222 -3.19 5.26 -5.25
N THR A 223 -2.99 5.72 -4.02
CA THR A 223 -2.58 7.10 -3.79
C THR A 223 -1.24 7.34 -4.44
N ASP A 224 -1.12 8.35 -5.30
CA ASP A 224 0.13 8.74 -5.94
C ASP A 224 1.09 9.35 -4.92
N VAL A 225 2.02 8.54 -4.40
CA VAL A 225 3.01 9.00 -3.41
C VAL A 225 3.92 10.08 -3.98
N THR A 226 4.13 10.11 -5.31
CA THR A 226 4.96 11.13 -5.96
C THR A 226 4.33 12.51 -5.94
N HIS A 227 2.98 12.58 -6.04
CA HIS A 227 2.20 13.81 -5.87
C HIS A 227 2.40 14.41 -4.47
N TYR A 228 2.49 13.57 -3.43
CA TYR A 228 2.64 14.01 -2.03
C TYR A 228 4.09 14.17 -1.59
N ARG A 229 5.06 14.07 -2.50
CA ARG A 229 6.50 14.11 -2.17
C ARG A 229 6.90 15.34 -1.37
N SER A 230 6.45 16.53 -1.77
CA SER A 230 6.77 17.77 -1.05
C SER A 230 6.27 17.77 0.40
N TRP A 231 5.08 17.20 0.65
CA TRP A 231 4.54 17.04 1.99
C TRP A 231 5.36 16.03 2.80
N ILE A 232 5.73 14.90 2.20
CA ILE A 232 6.59 13.87 2.82
C ILE A 232 7.94 14.49 3.19
N ASP A 233 8.61 15.13 2.24
CA ASP A 233 9.93 15.74 2.44
C ASP A 233 9.90 16.84 3.50
N GLY A 234 8.81 17.61 3.59
CA GLY A 234 8.59 18.61 4.61
C GLY A 234 8.56 18.05 6.03
N ILE A 235 8.01 16.86 6.22
CA ILE A 235 7.91 16.20 7.54
C ILE A 235 9.19 15.42 7.84
N VAL A 236 9.60 14.52 6.96
CA VAL A 236 10.75 13.63 7.15
C VAL A 236 12.06 14.42 7.18
N GLY A 237 12.23 15.37 6.25
CA GLY A 237 13.43 16.22 6.17
C GLY A 237 13.56 17.24 7.31
N ALA A 238 12.46 17.71 7.88
CA ALA A 238 12.50 18.60 9.06
C ALA A 238 13.05 17.88 10.29
N GLU A 239 12.71 16.62 10.48
CA GLU A 239 13.22 15.83 11.62
C GLU A 239 14.70 15.46 11.48
N LEU A 240 15.16 15.18 10.26
CA LEU A 240 16.58 14.93 10.02
C LEU A 240 17.43 16.18 10.36
N ARG A 241 16.91 17.39 10.12
CA ARG A 241 17.58 18.66 10.48
C ARG A 241 17.57 18.95 11.99
N ASN A 242 16.53 18.50 12.70
CA ASN A 242 16.42 18.73 14.15
C ASN A 242 17.18 17.67 14.98
N ALA A 243 17.65 16.60 14.37
CA ALA A 243 18.39 15.51 15.00
C ALA A 243 19.93 15.64 14.81
N SER A 244 20.39 16.62 14.02
CA SER A 244 21.81 16.98 13.80
C SER A 244 22.22 18.16 14.68
#